data_25d43d99e3c6ede8afbb65d94d136dc9
#
_entry.id   25d43d99e3c6ede8afbb65d94d136dc9
#
_cell.length_a   1.000
_cell.length_b   1.000
_cell.length_c   1.000
_cell.angle_alpha   90.00
_cell.angle_beta   90.00
_cell.angle_gamma   90.00
#
_symmetry.space_group_name_H-M   'P 1'
#
loop_
_entity.id
_entity.type
_entity.pdbx_description
1 polymer ?
#
loop_
_entity_poly.entity_id
_entity_poly.type
_entity_poly.pdbx_seq_one_letter_code
_entity_poly.pdbx_strand_id
1 'polypeptide(L)'
;MNTDRRGMGRAGGFALAAAAAAALLVAACGKPADAPKAAAPTPATPAPATTAAHTEGGIDWKDASNDSQIDAAFAAAREANKPVFVYWGAKWCPPCNQVKATLFNRQDFIERSRGFVPVYVDGDSPGAQKIGARFHVSGYPTMVLFTPQGQEVTRLPGEVDPVRYTQVLTLGMNASRPVAAVLADALARPASLGTNDWRLLAFYSWDTDQQQVIDKKRLPATLLALADACPADAPDTAMRLRLKALAAADAKAPPKVDTATRAALVALLGDSARSREQTDMLTNYAAEIVRAASAKSSPERTTLLGAFDTALKRLEADTTLSRADRMQALIAQVDLARIDDPEEAPARPGAKPAARAALPAALVADVREQTSRADREITNGYERQAVITAAAYLLERAGLDADSDALLKANLAKSHSPYYLMSELASNAKKRGDSAEALRWYREAFEKSEGPATRLQWGSSYIAALVDLAPNDESAIEAAAGQLWSEAEKQPDAFYQRSGRALGNVGTKLQAWNKGGAHRAAMKRLQTQLHPLCAAPARSSSERATCEALLTGPAKQST
;
A
#
# COMPACT_ATOMS: atom_id res chain seq x y z
N MET A 1 8.77 -14.50 17.21
CA MET A 1 8.59 -14.69 15.77
C MET A 1 7.24 -14.07 15.43
N ASN A 2 7.24 -12.78 15.23
CA ASN A 2 6.03 -12.03 14.93
C ASN A 2 6.46 -10.73 14.26
N THR A 3 6.72 -10.81 12.96
CA THR A 3 7.16 -9.68 12.15
C THR A 3 6.47 -9.79 10.81
N ASP A 4 5.23 -9.39 10.72
CA ASP A 4 4.67 -8.98 9.42
C ASP A 4 3.15 -8.66 9.48
N ARG A 5 2.71 -7.97 10.52
CA ARG A 5 1.31 -7.51 10.56
C ARG A 5 1.11 -6.04 10.19
N ARG A 6 2.18 -5.28 9.97
CA ARG A 6 2.08 -3.85 9.67
C ARG A 6 1.98 -3.51 8.18
N GLY A 7 2.17 -4.47 7.28
CA GLY A 7 2.10 -4.25 5.83
C GLY A 7 0.80 -4.66 5.14
N MET A 8 -0.10 -5.36 5.83
CA MET A 8 -1.30 -5.93 5.20
C MET A 8 -2.60 -5.18 5.49
N GLY A 9 -2.58 -4.14 6.33
CA GLY A 9 -3.81 -3.53 6.80
C GLY A 9 -4.35 -2.37 5.98
N ARG A 10 -3.62 -1.84 5.00
CA ARG A 10 -4.01 -0.55 4.40
C ARG A 10 -3.78 -0.39 2.91
N ALA A 11 -3.50 -1.43 2.16
CA ALA A 11 -3.41 -1.32 0.71
C ALA A 11 -4.33 -2.34 0.08
N GLY A 12 -5.49 -1.99 -0.15
CA GLY A 12 -6.37 -2.79 -0.92
C GLY A 12 -7.39 -1.97 -1.64
N GLY A 13 -7.62 -2.23 -2.75
CA GLY A 13 -8.45 -1.76 -3.58
C GLY A 13 -8.91 -1.94 -4.83
N PHE A 14 -9.28 -1.81 -5.93
CA PHE A 14 -10.44 -1.93 -6.77
C PHE A 14 -10.22 -1.83 -8.28
N ALA A 15 -11.00 -2.44 -9.10
CA ALA A 15 -11.19 -2.16 -10.51
C ALA A 15 -12.55 -2.55 -11.09
N LEU A 16 -12.92 -1.98 -12.20
CA LEU A 16 -14.21 -2.06 -12.88
C LEU A 16 -14.23 -2.99 -14.08
N ALA A 17 -15.36 -3.62 -14.28
CA ALA A 17 -15.74 -4.23 -15.54
C ALA A 17 -16.72 -3.32 -16.31
N ALA A 18 -16.49 -3.09 -17.60
CA ALA A 18 -17.46 -2.51 -18.52
C ALA A 18 -18.01 -3.58 -19.45
N ALA A 19 -19.32 -3.62 -19.58
CA ALA A 19 -20.06 -4.55 -20.42
C ALA A 19 -19.87 -4.29 -21.91
N ALA A 20 -19.70 -5.37 -22.68
CA ALA A 20 -19.68 -5.36 -24.14
C ALA A 20 -21.11 -5.36 -24.72
N ALA A 21 -21.40 -4.46 -25.62
CA ALA A 21 -22.57 -4.53 -26.49
C ALA A 21 -22.16 -5.19 -27.81
N ALA A 22 -22.86 -6.25 -28.18
CA ALA A 22 -22.70 -6.97 -29.43
C ALA A 22 -23.44 -6.24 -30.57
N ALA A 23 -22.80 -6.05 -31.69
CA ALA A 23 -23.46 -5.77 -32.98
C ALA A 23 -22.97 -6.77 -34.02
N LEU A 24 -23.90 -7.58 -34.50
CA LEU A 24 -23.76 -8.48 -35.65
C LEU A 24 -23.73 -7.67 -36.95
N LEU A 25 -22.81 -7.99 -37.85
CA LEU A 25 -23.00 -7.76 -39.28
C LEU A 25 -22.37 -8.88 -40.11
N VAL A 26 -23.10 -9.20 -41.16
CA VAL A 26 -23.11 -10.39 -42.00
C VAL A 26 -21.93 -10.47 -42.99
N ALA A 27 -21.57 -11.71 -43.31
CA ALA A 27 -20.52 -12.11 -44.25
C ALA A 27 -20.83 -11.79 -45.71
N ALA A 28 -19.76 -11.55 -46.48
CA ALA A 28 -19.73 -11.79 -47.92
C ALA A 28 -18.39 -12.44 -48.31
N CYS A 29 -18.48 -13.56 -48.96
CA CYS A 29 -17.36 -14.33 -49.49
C CYS A 29 -16.81 -13.72 -50.79
N GLY A 30 -15.46 -13.65 -50.91
CA GLY A 30 -14.75 -13.43 -52.16
C GLY A 30 -13.39 -14.11 -52.07
N LYS A 31 -13.09 -14.99 -53.03
CA LYS A 31 -11.81 -15.72 -53.18
C LYS A 31 -10.69 -14.79 -53.65
N PRO A 32 -9.45 -14.99 -53.23
CA PRO A 32 -8.31 -14.19 -53.68
C PRO A 32 -7.62 -14.75 -54.91
N ALA A 33 -7.11 -13.83 -55.74
CA ALA A 33 -6.18 -14.10 -56.84
C ALA A 33 -4.74 -14.01 -56.34
N ASP A 34 -3.86 -14.80 -56.99
CA ASP A 34 -2.43 -14.91 -56.68
C ASP A 34 -1.67 -13.59 -56.84
N ALA A 35 -0.79 -13.30 -55.89
CA ALA A 35 0.17 -12.19 -55.93
C ALA A 35 1.61 -12.70 -55.78
N PRO A 36 2.62 -12.08 -56.42
CA PRO A 36 3.96 -12.60 -56.57
C PRO A 36 4.81 -12.52 -55.29
N LYS A 37 5.74 -13.47 -55.15
CA LYS A 37 6.72 -13.60 -54.09
C LYS A 37 7.60 -12.35 -53.95
N ALA A 38 7.45 -11.62 -52.85
CA ALA A 38 8.35 -10.55 -52.45
C ALA A 38 9.58 -11.09 -51.69
N ALA A 39 10.74 -10.47 -51.92
CA ALA A 39 12.02 -10.78 -51.28
C ALA A 39 11.99 -10.56 -49.76
N ALA A 40 12.80 -11.33 -49.03
CA ALA A 40 12.92 -11.26 -47.58
C ALA A 40 13.39 -9.86 -47.11
N PRO A 41 12.77 -9.26 -46.07
CA PRO A 41 13.21 -7.99 -45.55
C PRO A 41 14.47 -8.14 -44.69
N THR A 42 15.41 -7.24 -44.88
CA THR A 42 16.57 -7.00 -44.01
C THR A 42 16.10 -6.71 -42.60
N PRO A 43 16.81 -7.15 -41.55
CA PRO A 43 16.42 -6.86 -40.17
C PRO A 43 16.47 -5.34 -39.94
N ALA A 44 15.31 -4.76 -39.66
CA ALA A 44 15.18 -3.35 -39.25
C ALA A 44 15.75 -3.16 -37.84
N THR A 45 16.57 -2.15 -37.70
CA THR A 45 16.99 -1.62 -36.38
C THR A 45 15.76 -1.34 -35.54
N PRO A 46 15.68 -1.76 -34.26
CA PRO A 46 14.53 -1.49 -33.45
C PRO A 46 14.34 0.03 -33.31
N ALA A 47 13.19 0.53 -33.69
CA ALA A 47 12.79 1.90 -33.41
C ALA A 47 12.77 2.13 -31.90
N PRO A 48 13.14 3.33 -31.41
CA PRO A 48 13.05 3.64 -29.98
C PRO A 48 11.62 3.43 -29.51
N ALA A 49 11.47 2.72 -28.38
CA ALA A 49 10.18 2.42 -27.77
C ALA A 49 9.52 3.74 -27.36
N THR A 50 8.50 4.16 -28.10
CA THR A 50 7.66 5.29 -27.72
C THR A 50 6.85 4.91 -26.49
N THR A 51 7.05 5.62 -25.39
CA THR A 51 6.17 5.58 -24.22
C THR A 51 4.77 5.99 -24.65
N ALA A 52 3.78 5.14 -24.43
CA ALA A 52 2.38 5.58 -24.54
C ALA A 52 2.16 6.72 -23.55
N ALA A 53 1.51 7.79 -23.98
CA ALA A 53 1.18 8.92 -23.14
C ALA A 53 -0.34 9.00 -22.99
N HIS A 54 -0.84 9.28 -21.79
CA HIS A 54 -2.23 9.59 -21.56
C HIS A 54 -2.37 10.87 -20.72
N THR A 55 -3.44 11.63 -20.95
CA THR A 55 -3.75 12.81 -20.15
C THR A 55 -4.86 12.44 -19.16
N GLU A 56 -4.53 12.44 -17.87
CA GLU A 56 -5.49 12.26 -16.78
C GLU A 56 -5.45 13.50 -15.89
N GLY A 57 -6.59 14.15 -15.72
CA GLY A 57 -6.66 15.36 -14.89
C GLY A 57 -5.87 16.56 -15.40
N GLY A 58 -5.45 16.59 -16.68
CA GLY A 58 -4.60 17.65 -17.25
C GLY A 58 -3.10 17.44 -17.07
N ILE A 59 -2.67 16.30 -16.54
CA ILE A 59 -1.26 15.90 -16.42
C ILE A 59 -0.91 14.98 -17.59
N ASP A 60 0.20 15.27 -18.26
CA ASP A 60 0.67 14.51 -19.43
C ASP A 60 1.53 13.31 -19.00
N TRP A 61 0.87 12.28 -18.47
CA TRP A 61 1.51 11.08 -17.98
C TRP A 61 2.18 10.26 -19.10
N LYS A 62 3.39 9.80 -18.83
CA LYS A 62 4.10 8.79 -19.63
C LYS A 62 3.89 7.43 -18.98
N ASP A 63 3.12 6.56 -19.64
CA ASP A 63 2.90 5.21 -19.15
C ASP A 63 4.15 4.35 -19.31
N ALA A 64 4.54 3.66 -18.25
CA ALA A 64 5.67 2.76 -18.27
C ALA A 64 5.33 1.40 -17.64
N SER A 65 5.64 0.33 -18.37
CA SER A 65 5.48 -1.06 -17.94
C SER A 65 6.76 -1.90 -18.12
N ASN A 66 7.83 -1.31 -18.63
CA ASN A 66 9.12 -1.98 -18.85
C ASN A 66 10.29 -1.02 -18.70
N ASP A 67 11.50 -1.57 -18.57
CA ASP A 67 12.73 -0.80 -18.36
C ASP A 67 13.01 0.19 -19.50
N SER A 68 12.73 -0.16 -20.76
CA SER A 68 13.02 0.73 -21.89
C SER A 68 12.15 1.99 -21.89
N GLN A 69 10.90 1.90 -21.45
CA GLN A 69 10.00 3.05 -21.29
C GLN A 69 10.45 3.96 -20.13
N ILE A 70 10.89 3.36 -19.03
CA ILE A 70 11.50 4.10 -17.91
C ILE A 70 12.77 4.82 -18.37
N ASP A 71 13.65 4.12 -19.10
CA ASP A 71 14.91 4.70 -19.57
C ASP A 71 14.67 5.83 -20.59
N ALA A 72 13.65 5.70 -21.44
CA ALA A 72 13.21 6.77 -22.35
C ALA A 72 12.68 8.01 -21.59
N ALA A 73 11.92 7.79 -20.51
CA ALA A 73 11.47 8.92 -19.67
C ALA A 73 12.64 9.65 -18.99
N PHE A 74 13.64 8.91 -18.48
CA PHE A 74 14.86 9.51 -17.94
C PHE A 74 15.73 10.20 -19.02
N ALA A 75 15.76 9.67 -20.25
CA ALA A 75 16.43 10.33 -21.37
C ALA A 75 15.78 11.69 -21.69
N ALA A 76 14.45 11.72 -21.80
CA ALA A 76 13.70 12.96 -22.00
C ALA A 76 13.90 13.96 -20.84
N ALA A 77 14.00 13.46 -19.61
CA ALA A 77 14.26 14.29 -18.44
C ALA A 77 15.65 14.95 -18.48
N ARG A 78 16.68 14.19 -18.92
CA ARG A 78 18.04 14.74 -19.11
C ARG A 78 18.07 15.81 -20.21
N GLU A 79 17.41 15.57 -21.33
CA GLU A 79 17.32 16.53 -22.43
C GLU A 79 16.62 17.82 -22.00
N ALA A 80 15.51 17.70 -21.27
CA ALA A 80 14.75 18.85 -20.77
C ALA A 80 15.33 19.47 -19.49
N ASN A 81 16.36 18.87 -18.89
CA ASN A 81 16.91 19.21 -17.57
C ASN A 81 15.82 19.31 -16.49
N LYS A 82 14.89 18.35 -16.46
CA LYS A 82 13.76 18.27 -15.53
C LYS A 82 13.89 17.04 -14.64
N PRO A 83 13.44 17.11 -13.36
CA PRO A 83 13.31 15.90 -12.54
C PRO A 83 12.26 14.93 -13.13
N VAL A 84 12.32 13.67 -12.72
CA VAL A 84 11.32 12.65 -13.06
C VAL A 84 10.45 12.40 -11.85
N PHE A 85 9.14 12.56 -12.00
CA PHE A 85 8.16 12.20 -10.98
C PHE A 85 7.51 10.88 -11.37
N VAL A 86 7.78 9.82 -10.60
CA VAL A 86 7.19 8.50 -10.85
C VAL A 86 6.07 8.26 -9.85
N TYR A 87 4.88 8.00 -10.38
CA TYR A 87 3.71 7.57 -9.64
C TYR A 87 3.43 6.10 -9.91
N TRP A 88 3.54 5.26 -8.88
CA TRP A 88 3.06 3.90 -8.88
C TRP A 88 1.65 3.84 -8.30
N GLY A 89 0.74 3.36 -9.09
CA GLY A 89 -0.63 3.18 -8.67
C GLY A 89 -1.21 1.90 -9.22
N ALA A 90 -2.48 1.66 -8.92
CA ALA A 90 -3.30 0.69 -9.60
C ALA A 90 -4.73 1.21 -9.64
N LYS A 91 -5.49 0.85 -10.67
CA LYS A 91 -6.89 1.32 -10.85
C LYS A 91 -7.77 0.96 -9.67
N TRP A 92 -7.47 -0.11 -9.02
CA TRP A 92 -8.21 -0.66 -7.90
C TRP A 92 -7.85 -0.06 -6.53
N CYS A 93 -6.71 0.55 -6.34
CA CYS A 93 -6.16 0.96 -5.05
C CYS A 93 -6.93 2.16 -4.44
N PRO A 94 -7.64 2.07 -3.26
CA PRO A 94 -8.39 3.19 -2.70
C PRO A 94 -7.54 4.42 -2.43
N PRO A 95 -6.35 4.33 -1.79
CA PRO A 95 -5.52 5.51 -1.60
C PRO A 95 -5.04 6.10 -2.94
N CYS A 96 -4.86 5.27 -3.99
CA CYS A 96 -4.54 5.78 -5.33
C CYS A 96 -5.71 6.58 -5.89
N ASN A 97 -6.93 6.10 -5.72
CA ASN A 97 -8.13 6.80 -6.14
C ASN A 97 -8.34 8.09 -5.35
N GLN A 98 -8.01 8.10 -4.05
CA GLN A 98 -8.00 9.32 -3.25
C GLN A 98 -7.00 10.34 -3.80
N VAL A 99 -5.76 9.94 -4.08
CA VAL A 99 -4.74 10.83 -4.67
C VAL A 99 -5.22 11.41 -6.00
N LYS A 100 -5.84 10.60 -6.86
CA LYS A 100 -6.44 11.07 -8.12
C LYS A 100 -7.57 12.08 -7.88
N ALA A 101 -8.46 11.80 -6.94
CA ALA A 101 -9.60 12.67 -6.63
C ALA A 101 -9.20 13.98 -5.92
N THR A 102 -8.11 14.00 -5.17
CA THR A 102 -7.78 15.13 -4.28
C THR A 102 -6.52 15.89 -4.68
N LEU A 103 -5.48 15.22 -5.20
CA LEU A 103 -4.20 15.81 -5.53
C LEU A 103 -4.06 16.08 -7.04
N PHE A 104 -4.26 15.07 -7.88
CA PHE A 104 -3.99 15.17 -9.31
C PHE A 104 -5.02 16.02 -10.06
N ASN A 105 -6.20 16.24 -9.48
CA ASN A 105 -7.21 17.17 -10.02
C ASN A 105 -7.02 18.63 -9.58
N ARG A 106 -6.00 18.92 -8.76
CA ARG A 106 -5.72 20.28 -8.31
C ARG A 106 -4.99 21.08 -9.38
N GLN A 107 -5.46 22.29 -9.64
CA GLN A 107 -4.85 23.18 -10.63
C GLN A 107 -3.38 23.47 -10.32
N ASP A 108 -3.04 23.71 -9.04
CA ASP A 108 -1.66 23.99 -8.60
C ASP A 108 -0.72 22.77 -8.80
N PHE A 109 -1.21 21.53 -8.69
CA PHE A 109 -0.44 20.33 -9.01
C PHE A 109 -0.29 20.15 -10.53
N ILE A 110 -1.37 20.35 -11.30
CA ILE A 110 -1.35 20.26 -12.78
C ILE A 110 -0.34 21.25 -13.36
N GLU A 111 -0.35 22.49 -12.91
CA GLU A 111 0.63 23.50 -13.34
C GLU A 111 2.05 23.10 -12.99
N ARG A 112 2.26 22.56 -11.78
CA ARG A 112 3.56 22.12 -11.32
C ARG A 112 4.07 20.89 -12.06
N SER A 113 3.18 20.03 -12.54
CA SER A 113 3.55 18.84 -13.32
C SER A 113 4.30 19.16 -14.62
N ARG A 114 4.14 20.37 -15.14
CA ARG A 114 4.91 20.86 -16.30
C ARG A 114 6.41 21.07 -15.99
N GLY A 115 6.79 21.14 -14.71
CA GLY A 115 8.16 21.28 -14.25
C GLY A 115 8.92 19.98 -14.07
N PHE A 116 8.30 18.83 -14.25
CA PHE A 116 8.92 17.51 -14.21
C PHE A 116 8.44 16.63 -15.36
N VAL A 117 9.08 15.48 -15.56
CA VAL A 117 8.59 14.42 -16.46
C VAL A 117 7.70 13.49 -15.64
N PRO A 118 6.38 13.51 -15.81
CA PRO A 118 5.47 12.64 -15.08
C PRO A 118 5.46 11.23 -15.69
N VAL A 119 5.72 10.21 -14.87
CA VAL A 119 5.69 8.80 -15.27
C VAL A 119 4.66 8.07 -14.41
N TYR A 120 3.75 7.37 -15.06
CA TYR A 120 2.79 6.50 -14.40
C TYR A 120 3.16 5.03 -14.63
N VAL A 121 3.18 4.27 -13.55
CA VAL A 121 3.33 2.82 -13.59
C VAL A 121 2.09 2.18 -12.97
N ASP A 122 1.28 1.53 -13.81
CA ASP A 122 0.19 0.68 -13.31
C ASP A 122 0.80 -0.62 -12.77
N GLY A 123 0.67 -0.85 -11.47
CA GLY A 123 1.21 -2.02 -10.80
C GLY A 123 0.68 -3.36 -11.28
N ASP A 124 -0.42 -3.37 -12.03
CA ASP A 124 -0.98 -4.55 -12.68
C ASP A 124 -0.56 -4.71 -14.16
N SER A 125 0.22 -3.79 -14.71
CA SER A 125 0.80 -3.96 -16.05
C SER A 125 1.88 -5.05 -16.05
N PRO A 126 1.97 -5.88 -17.10
CA PRO A 126 3.05 -6.86 -17.25
C PRO A 126 4.42 -6.18 -17.19
N GLY A 127 5.31 -6.64 -16.31
CA GLY A 127 6.64 -6.07 -16.08
C GLY A 127 6.70 -5.00 -14.98
N ALA A 128 5.57 -4.45 -14.53
CA ALA A 128 5.53 -3.41 -13.49
C ALA A 128 6.14 -3.86 -12.16
N GLN A 129 6.00 -5.13 -11.79
CA GLN A 129 6.58 -5.65 -10.56
C GLN A 129 8.12 -5.70 -10.62
N LYS A 130 8.69 -5.95 -11.79
CA LYS A 130 10.14 -5.88 -12.00
C LYS A 130 10.66 -4.45 -11.92
N ILE A 131 9.96 -3.49 -12.53
CA ILE A 131 10.26 -2.06 -12.37
C ILE A 131 10.13 -1.68 -10.88
N GLY A 132 9.09 -2.15 -10.19
CA GLY A 132 8.91 -1.93 -8.76
C GLY A 132 10.10 -2.43 -7.93
N ALA A 133 10.73 -3.56 -8.30
CA ALA A 133 11.95 -4.03 -7.68
C ALA A 133 13.13 -3.08 -7.90
N ARG A 134 13.29 -2.55 -9.11
CA ARG A 134 14.34 -1.57 -9.46
C ARG A 134 14.26 -0.30 -8.59
N PHE A 135 13.06 0.16 -8.25
CA PHE A 135 12.82 1.40 -7.52
C PHE A 135 12.35 1.18 -6.07
N HIS A 136 12.51 -0.03 -5.54
CA HIS A 136 12.11 -0.35 -4.16
C HIS A 136 10.66 0.01 -3.83
N VAL A 137 9.73 -0.33 -4.71
CA VAL A 137 8.29 -0.07 -4.53
C VAL A 137 7.61 -1.30 -3.94
N SER A 138 7.08 -1.19 -2.73
CA SER A 138 6.42 -2.29 -2.02
C SER A 138 4.89 -2.20 -1.98
N GLY A 139 4.33 -1.01 -2.21
CA GLY A 139 2.89 -0.76 -2.10
C GLY A 139 2.43 0.39 -2.97
N TYR A 140 1.13 0.66 -2.97
CA TYR A 140 0.50 1.72 -3.75
C TYR A 140 -0.40 2.58 -2.87
N PRO A 141 -0.47 3.92 -3.13
CA PRO A 141 0.38 4.66 -4.06
C PRO A 141 1.82 4.77 -3.55
N THR A 142 2.78 4.81 -4.47
CA THR A 142 4.16 5.25 -4.19
C THR A 142 4.52 6.35 -5.17
N MET A 143 5.02 7.45 -4.67
CA MET A 143 5.40 8.62 -5.45
C MET A 143 6.83 8.99 -5.13
N VAL A 144 7.68 9.00 -6.17
CA VAL A 144 9.12 9.24 -6.02
C VAL A 144 9.56 10.31 -7.00
N LEU A 145 10.34 11.26 -6.52
CA LEU A 145 11.00 12.27 -7.35
C LEU A 145 12.47 11.91 -7.51
N PHE A 146 12.94 11.87 -8.75
CA PHE A 146 14.31 11.59 -9.11
C PHE A 146 14.97 12.78 -9.78
N THR A 147 16.28 12.88 -9.65
CA THR A 147 17.08 13.75 -10.53
C THR A 147 16.98 13.26 -11.97
N PRO A 148 17.33 14.10 -12.98
CA PRO A 148 17.42 13.63 -14.37
C PRO A 148 18.39 12.44 -14.57
N GLN A 149 19.35 12.27 -13.66
CA GLN A 149 20.33 11.18 -13.66
C GLN A 149 19.83 9.91 -12.98
N GLY A 150 18.61 9.93 -12.42
CA GLY A 150 17.97 8.75 -11.81
C GLY A 150 18.29 8.54 -10.32
N GLN A 151 18.82 9.54 -9.63
CA GLN A 151 19.04 9.49 -8.18
C GLN A 151 17.77 9.94 -7.44
N GLU A 152 17.33 9.21 -6.42
CA GLU A 152 16.15 9.54 -5.63
C GLU A 152 16.39 10.81 -4.80
N VAL A 153 15.60 11.84 -5.06
CA VAL A 153 15.61 13.11 -4.32
C VAL A 153 14.72 13.00 -3.08
N THR A 154 13.50 12.53 -3.27
CA THR A 154 12.54 12.32 -2.19
C THR A 154 11.49 11.28 -2.58
N ARG A 155 10.98 10.58 -1.58
CA ARG A 155 9.84 9.67 -1.66
C ARG A 155 8.74 10.25 -0.79
N LEU A 156 7.59 10.51 -1.38
CA LEU A 156 6.50 11.21 -0.72
C LEU A 156 5.43 10.21 -0.26
N PRO A 157 4.96 10.30 0.98
CA PRO A 157 3.85 9.48 1.45
C PRO A 157 2.56 9.86 0.72
N GLY A 158 1.76 8.87 0.32
CA GLY A 158 0.51 9.07 -0.39
C GLY A 158 -0.65 9.62 0.44
N GLU A 159 -0.47 9.70 1.76
CA GLU A 159 -1.50 10.04 2.75
C GLU A 159 -1.33 11.45 3.33
N VAL A 160 -0.47 12.27 2.74
CA VAL A 160 -0.27 13.66 3.16
C VAL A 160 -1.34 14.54 2.53
N ASP A 161 -1.85 15.51 3.31
CA ASP A 161 -2.72 16.58 2.81
C ASP A 161 -2.22 17.15 1.48
N PRO A 162 -3.07 17.27 0.43
CA PRO A 162 -2.68 17.70 -0.91
C PRO A 162 -1.94 19.04 -0.95
N VAL A 163 -2.29 20.00 -0.10
CA VAL A 163 -1.60 21.29 -0.03
C VAL A 163 -0.17 21.10 0.47
N ARG A 164 0.00 20.33 1.53
CA ARG A 164 1.30 20.00 2.10
C ARG A 164 2.14 19.18 1.12
N TYR A 165 1.51 18.21 0.47
CA TYR A 165 2.15 17.40 -0.56
C TYR A 165 2.78 18.27 -1.65
N THR A 166 2.00 19.21 -2.20
CA THR A 166 2.46 20.12 -3.25
C THR A 166 3.60 21.00 -2.79
N GLN A 167 3.61 21.45 -1.53
CA GLN A 167 4.71 22.21 -0.94
C GLN A 167 6.00 21.38 -0.87
N VAL A 168 5.94 20.15 -0.33
CA VAL A 168 7.10 19.26 -0.19
C VAL A 168 7.63 18.83 -1.56
N LEU A 169 6.73 18.53 -2.52
CA LEU A 169 7.13 18.26 -3.89
C LEU A 169 7.92 19.42 -4.50
N THR A 170 7.48 20.66 -4.24
CA THR A 170 8.21 21.86 -4.72
C THR A 170 9.61 21.96 -4.13
N LEU A 171 9.78 21.64 -2.85
CA LEU A 171 11.11 21.58 -2.24
C LEU A 171 11.99 20.55 -2.94
N GLY A 172 11.45 19.36 -3.21
CA GLY A 172 12.14 18.29 -3.92
C GLY A 172 12.52 18.67 -5.35
N MET A 173 11.63 19.34 -6.10
CA MET A 173 11.92 19.81 -7.47
C MET A 173 13.07 20.83 -7.52
N ASN A 174 13.27 21.60 -6.47
CA ASN A 174 14.34 22.58 -6.34
C ASN A 174 15.59 22.02 -5.65
N ALA A 175 15.52 20.76 -5.15
CA ALA A 175 16.66 20.13 -4.51
C ALA A 175 17.63 19.58 -5.57
N SER A 176 18.92 19.82 -5.35
CA SER A 176 19.99 19.35 -6.24
C SER A 176 20.66 18.06 -5.74
N ARG A 177 20.27 17.56 -4.56
CA ARG A 177 20.96 16.49 -3.85
C ARG A 177 20.04 15.30 -3.59
N PRO A 178 20.53 14.06 -3.81
CA PRO A 178 19.77 12.86 -3.46
C PRO A 178 19.62 12.70 -1.95
N VAL A 179 18.52 12.10 -1.50
CA VAL A 179 18.19 11.91 -0.08
C VAL A 179 19.31 11.22 0.70
N ALA A 180 19.98 10.23 0.10
CA ALA A 180 21.08 9.52 0.75
C ALA A 180 22.27 10.45 1.10
N ALA A 181 22.59 11.41 0.22
CA ALA A 181 23.64 12.39 0.48
C ALA A 181 23.20 13.41 1.54
N VAL A 182 21.95 13.87 1.50
CA VAL A 182 21.40 14.76 2.52
C VAL A 182 21.40 14.09 3.90
N LEU A 183 20.99 12.82 3.98
CA LEU A 183 21.02 12.05 5.21
C LEU A 183 22.46 11.89 5.76
N ALA A 184 23.42 11.56 4.89
CA ALA A 184 24.81 11.40 5.31
C ALA A 184 25.37 12.71 5.91
N ASP A 185 25.06 13.85 5.30
CA ASP A 185 25.47 15.16 5.83
C ASP A 185 24.70 15.54 7.10
N ALA A 186 23.40 15.22 7.21
CA ALA A 186 22.63 15.44 8.42
C ALA A 186 23.25 14.74 9.64
N LEU A 187 23.77 13.54 9.44
CA LEU A 187 24.40 12.75 10.51
C LEU A 187 25.85 13.17 10.80
N ALA A 188 26.60 13.61 9.78
CA ALA A 188 28.03 13.95 9.93
C ALA A 188 28.29 15.43 10.18
N ARG A 189 27.50 16.31 9.57
CA ARG A 189 27.70 17.76 9.55
C ARG A 189 26.36 18.50 9.54
N PRO A 190 25.51 18.37 10.57
CA PRO A 190 24.14 18.89 10.58
C PRO A 190 24.05 20.37 10.26
N ALA A 191 25.03 21.19 10.68
CA ALA A 191 25.09 22.61 10.40
C ALA A 191 25.29 22.97 8.91
N SER A 192 25.63 22.00 8.06
CA SER A 192 25.77 22.22 6.61
C SER A 192 24.45 22.18 5.85
N LEU A 193 23.36 21.76 6.48
CA LEU A 193 22.04 21.61 5.86
C LEU A 193 21.20 22.88 6.03
N GLY A 194 20.50 23.25 4.94
CA GLY A 194 19.48 24.28 4.99
C GLY A 194 18.13 23.74 5.51
N THR A 195 17.24 24.66 5.87
CA THR A 195 15.86 24.33 6.35
C THR A 195 15.11 23.40 5.39
N ASN A 196 15.29 23.57 4.07
CA ASN A 196 14.64 22.75 3.06
C ASN A 196 15.13 21.29 3.08
N ASP A 197 16.43 21.06 3.29
CA ASP A 197 16.99 19.70 3.41
C ASP A 197 16.40 18.98 4.62
N TRP A 198 16.30 19.65 5.77
CA TRP A 198 15.67 19.12 6.98
C TRP A 198 14.19 18.79 6.77
N ARG A 199 13.46 19.65 6.06
CA ARG A 199 12.06 19.37 5.71
C ARG A 199 11.93 18.17 4.78
N LEU A 200 12.78 18.01 3.77
CA LEU A 200 12.78 16.84 2.89
C LEU A 200 13.02 15.55 3.66
N LEU A 201 14.01 15.54 4.60
CA LEU A 201 14.23 14.39 5.48
C LEU A 201 13.00 14.09 6.36
N ALA A 202 12.37 15.10 6.94
CA ALA A 202 11.21 14.93 7.82
C ALA A 202 9.97 14.40 7.07
N PHE A 203 9.81 14.73 5.79
CA PHE A 203 8.69 14.27 4.97
C PHE A 203 9.01 13.04 4.13
N TYR A 204 10.25 12.59 4.07
CA TYR A 204 10.61 11.36 3.36
C TYR A 204 9.82 10.15 3.88
N SER A 205 9.35 9.29 2.98
CA SER A 205 8.57 8.09 3.34
C SER A 205 9.49 6.93 3.71
N TRP A 206 10.02 6.95 4.94
CA TRP A 206 10.94 5.95 5.48
C TRP A 206 10.36 4.53 5.58
N ASP A 207 9.05 4.44 5.64
CA ASP A 207 8.29 3.19 5.75
C ASP A 207 8.10 2.48 4.40
N THR A 208 8.13 3.24 3.29
CA THR A 208 7.91 2.69 1.94
C THR A 208 9.18 2.51 1.11
N ASP A 209 10.35 2.92 1.63
CA ASP A 209 11.63 2.89 0.90
C ASP A 209 12.30 1.51 0.86
N GLN A 210 11.69 0.50 1.46
CA GLN A 210 12.22 -0.86 1.58
C GLN A 210 13.63 -0.94 2.18
N GLN A 211 13.93 -0.05 3.12
CA GLN A 211 15.21 0.00 3.84
C GLN A 211 16.42 0.32 2.96
N GLN A 212 16.20 0.94 1.78
CA GLN A 212 17.31 1.27 0.86
C GLN A 212 18.24 2.34 1.42
N VAL A 213 17.73 3.24 2.28
CA VAL A 213 18.49 4.35 2.86
C VAL A 213 18.89 4.06 4.30
N ILE A 214 17.97 3.51 5.11
CA ILE A 214 18.21 3.17 6.51
C ILE A 214 17.63 1.77 6.79
N ASP A 215 18.43 0.89 7.39
CA ASP A 215 17.95 -0.41 7.89
C ASP A 215 16.83 -0.22 8.92
N LYS A 216 15.79 -1.05 8.85
CA LYS A 216 14.58 -0.96 9.69
C LYS A 216 14.89 -0.96 11.20
N LYS A 217 15.90 -1.71 11.63
CA LYS A 217 16.28 -1.79 13.06
C LYS A 217 16.94 -0.49 13.54
N ARG A 218 17.61 0.23 12.65
CA ARG A 218 18.28 1.49 12.94
C ARG A 218 17.38 2.70 12.77
N LEU A 219 16.25 2.55 12.04
CA LEU A 219 15.40 3.67 11.66
C LEU A 219 14.93 4.52 12.85
N PRO A 220 14.36 3.97 13.95
CA PRO A 220 13.89 4.81 15.06
C PRO A 220 15.01 5.62 15.69
N ALA A 221 16.18 4.99 15.96
CA ALA A 221 17.32 5.67 16.56
C ALA A 221 17.92 6.74 15.64
N THR A 222 17.96 6.48 14.33
CA THR A 222 18.47 7.45 13.35
C THR A 222 17.53 8.66 13.26
N LEU A 223 16.21 8.45 13.23
CA LEU A 223 15.23 9.54 13.20
C LEU A 223 15.27 10.39 14.46
N LEU A 224 15.52 9.81 15.64
CA LEU A 224 15.72 10.57 16.88
C LEU A 224 17.01 11.41 16.80
N ALA A 225 18.11 10.83 16.34
CA ALA A 225 19.37 11.57 16.17
C ALA A 225 19.22 12.75 15.18
N LEU A 226 18.46 12.55 14.09
CA LEU A 226 18.13 13.64 13.16
C LEU A 226 17.26 14.70 13.84
N ALA A 227 16.28 14.32 14.65
CA ALA A 227 15.42 15.26 15.37
C ALA A 227 16.23 16.10 16.38
N ASP A 228 17.21 15.49 17.04
CA ASP A 228 18.06 16.18 18.01
C ASP A 228 19.11 17.10 17.34
N ALA A 229 19.53 16.77 16.12
CA ALA A 229 20.45 17.56 15.32
C ALA A 229 19.73 18.67 14.51
N CYS A 230 18.41 18.63 14.42
CA CYS A 230 17.62 19.61 13.68
C CYS A 230 17.78 21.01 14.29
N PRO A 231 17.88 22.08 13.48
CA PRO A 231 18.01 23.45 13.98
C PRO A 231 16.90 23.85 14.95
N ALA A 232 17.25 24.64 15.97
CA ALA A 232 16.31 25.06 17.01
C ALA A 232 15.16 25.96 16.50
N ASP A 233 15.35 26.60 15.34
CA ASP A 233 14.33 27.41 14.66
C ASP A 233 13.37 26.59 13.80
N ALA A 234 13.55 25.26 13.74
CA ALA A 234 12.69 24.33 13.02
C ALA A 234 12.01 23.27 13.93
N PRO A 235 11.33 23.68 15.03
CA PRO A 235 10.82 22.75 16.05
C PRO A 235 9.77 21.76 15.52
N ASP A 236 8.96 22.15 14.54
CA ASP A 236 7.94 21.29 13.95
C ASP A 236 8.54 20.22 13.02
N THR A 237 9.63 20.56 12.34
CA THR A 237 10.42 19.60 11.56
C THR A 237 11.07 18.55 12.47
N ALA A 238 11.69 19.00 13.57
CA ALA A 238 12.23 18.11 14.60
C ALA A 238 11.15 17.22 15.22
N MET A 239 9.96 17.77 15.52
CA MET A 239 8.85 17.01 16.07
C MET A 239 8.34 15.97 15.06
N ARG A 240 8.24 16.28 13.76
CA ARG A 240 7.85 15.31 12.75
C ARG A 240 8.82 14.12 12.68
N LEU A 241 10.13 14.37 12.76
CA LEU A 241 11.14 13.31 12.83
C LEU A 241 10.95 12.43 14.08
N ARG A 242 10.64 13.04 15.24
CA ARG A 242 10.30 12.30 16.47
C ARG A 242 9.03 11.47 16.32
N LEU A 243 7.96 12.03 15.74
CA LEU A 243 6.71 11.29 15.49
C LEU A 243 6.97 10.08 14.60
N LYS A 244 7.77 10.22 13.53
CA LYS A 244 8.16 9.10 12.67
C LYS A 244 8.99 8.05 13.42
N ALA A 245 9.89 8.48 14.31
CA ALA A 245 10.66 7.57 15.15
C ALA A 245 9.76 6.77 16.11
N LEU A 246 8.79 7.42 16.74
CA LEU A 246 7.82 6.77 17.63
C LEU A 246 6.90 5.79 16.87
N ALA A 247 6.45 6.19 15.69
CA ALA A 247 5.63 5.34 14.83
C ALA A 247 6.37 4.08 14.32
N ALA A 248 7.69 4.19 14.08
CA ALA A 248 8.55 3.09 13.64
C ALA A 248 9.12 2.25 14.79
N ALA A 249 8.90 2.63 16.05
CA ALA A 249 9.48 1.98 17.21
C ALA A 249 9.02 0.52 17.37
N ASP A 250 9.91 -0.32 17.85
CA ASP A 250 9.53 -1.67 18.31
C ASP A 250 8.68 -1.54 19.60
N ALA A 251 7.48 -2.08 19.56
CA ALA A 251 6.57 -2.07 20.72
C ALA A 251 7.17 -2.76 21.97
N LYS A 252 8.13 -3.67 21.78
CA LYS A 252 8.83 -4.37 22.88
C LYS A 252 10.00 -3.59 23.44
N ALA A 253 10.54 -2.64 22.69
CA ALA A 253 11.68 -1.81 23.07
C ALA A 253 11.46 -0.36 22.59
N PRO A 254 10.44 0.33 23.12
CA PRO A 254 10.16 1.70 22.71
C PRO A 254 11.31 2.63 23.13
N PRO A 255 11.58 3.69 22.37
CA PRO A 255 12.59 4.66 22.75
C PRO A 255 12.17 5.38 24.04
N LYS A 256 13.15 5.82 24.81
CA LYS A 256 12.88 6.66 25.99
C LYS A 256 12.43 8.05 25.50
N VAL A 257 11.24 8.44 25.92
CA VAL A 257 10.69 9.79 25.66
C VAL A 257 10.76 10.59 26.96
N ASP A 258 11.45 11.72 26.93
CA ASP A 258 11.57 12.60 28.09
C ASP A 258 10.32 13.47 28.30
N THR A 259 10.25 14.17 29.44
CA THR A 259 9.12 15.02 29.80
C THR A 259 9.00 16.22 28.86
N ALA A 260 10.12 16.77 28.39
CA ALA A 260 10.11 17.92 27.48
C ALA A 260 9.53 17.54 26.11
N THR A 261 9.91 16.39 25.55
CA THR A 261 9.35 15.86 24.29
C THR A 261 7.85 15.58 24.41
N ARG A 262 7.38 14.98 25.53
CA ARG A 262 5.94 14.79 25.76
C ARG A 262 5.19 16.10 25.86
N ALA A 263 5.72 17.08 26.60
CA ALA A 263 5.12 18.41 26.71
C ALA A 263 5.04 19.12 25.34
N ALA A 264 6.09 19.02 24.51
CA ALA A 264 6.09 19.57 23.15
C ALA A 264 5.07 18.87 22.24
N LEU A 265 4.88 17.55 22.37
CA LEU A 265 3.84 16.81 21.66
C LEU A 265 2.44 17.25 22.09
N VAL A 266 2.17 17.40 23.39
CA VAL A 266 0.89 17.92 23.91
C VAL A 266 0.64 19.34 23.40
N ALA A 267 1.66 20.20 23.37
CA ALA A 267 1.54 21.56 22.84
C ALA A 267 1.24 21.56 21.32
N LEU A 268 1.88 20.69 20.54
CA LEU A 268 1.55 20.50 19.12
C LEU A 268 0.10 20.06 18.93
N LEU A 269 -0.34 19.06 19.71
CA LEU A 269 -1.72 18.56 19.67
C LEU A 269 -2.75 19.63 20.10
N GLY A 270 -2.36 20.57 20.96
CA GLY A 270 -3.16 21.72 21.37
C GLY A 270 -3.34 22.79 20.28
N ASP A 271 -2.40 22.88 19.34
CA ASP A 271 -2.39 23.87 18.26
C ASP A 271 -3.05 23.30 16.98
N SER A 272 -4.05 23.99 16.45
CA SER A 272 -4.80 23.52 15.29
C SER A 272 -3.96 23.52 13.99
N ALA A 273 -3.14 24.54 13.77
CA ALA A 273 -2.32 24.66 12.56
C ALA A 273 -1.19 23.62 12.56
N ARG A 274 -0.52 23.43 13.70
CA ARG A 274 0.55 22.44 13.86
C ARG A 274 0.01 21.01 13.78
N SER A 275 -1.16 20.72 14.40
CA SER A 275 -1.83 19.41 14.26
C SER A 275 -2.20 19.14 12.81
N ARG A 276 -2.72 20.14 12.11
CA ARG A 276 -3.09 20.05 10.70
C ARG A 276 -1.86 19.72 9.81
N GLU A 277 -0.70 20.26 10.13
CA GLU A 277 0.55 19.94 9.40
C GLU A 277 1.00 18.49 9.59
N GLN A 278 0.63 17.86 10.70
CA GLN A 278 0.99 16.48 11.03
C GLN A 278 -0.17 15.48 10.86
N THR A 279 -1.21 15.84 10.11
CA THR A 279 -2.44 15.03 9.96
C THR A 279 -2.12 13.57 9.68
N ASP A 280 -1.26 13.28 8.71
CA ASP A 280 -0.87 11.92 8.33
C ASP A 280 -0.27 11.12 9.50
N MET A 281 0.57 11.75 10.32
CA MET A 281 1.18 11.11 11.48
C MET A 281 0.16 10.89 12.61
N LEU A 282 -0.68 11.90 12.87
CA LEU A 282 -1.64 11.87 13.96
C LEU A 282 -2.83 10.95 13.69
N THR A 283 -3.20 10.74 12.43
CA THR A 283 -4.33 9.88 12.07
C THR A 283 -3.92 8.43 11.78
N ASN A 284 -2.74 8.20 11.19
CA ASN A 284 -2.33 6.86 10.79
C ASN A 284 -1.51 6.13 11.86
N TYR A 285 -0.86 6.86 12.80
CA TYR A 285 0.07 6.30 13.77
C TYR A 285 -0.24 6.73 15.22
N ALA A 286 -1.46 7.21 15.51
CA ALA A 286 -1.84 7.69 16.84
C ALA A 286 -1.54 6.66 17.93
N ALA A 287 -1.97 5.42 17.75
CA ALA A 287 -1.82 4.36 18.74
C ALA A 287 -0.35 3.97 18.97
N GLU A 288 0.43 3.87 17.90
CA GLU A 288 1.88 3.59 17.96
C GLU A 288 2.61 4.70 18.70
N ILE A 289 2.34 5.96 18.36
CA ILE A 289 2.94 7.14 19.00
C ILE A 289 2.62 7.17 20.49
N VAL A 290 1.34 6.98 20.85
CA VAL A 290 0.91 7.00 22.26
C VAL A 290 1.52 5.84 23.05
N ARG A 291 1.58 4.61 22.46
CA ARG A 291 2.24 3.45 23.11
C ARG A 291 3.73 3.67 23.30
N ALA A 292 4.41 4.25 22.32
CA ALA A 292 5.85 4.51 22.41
C ALA A 292 6.17 5.65 23.39
N ALA A 293 5.29 6.66 23.51
CA ALA A 293 5.52 7.85 24.33
C ALA A 293 5.07 7.72 25.79
N SER A 294 4.31 6.66 26.15
CA SER A 294 3.75 6.52 27.50
C SER A 294 3.52 5.07 27.91
N ALA A 295 3.70 4.76 29.18
CA ALA A 295 3.38 3.46 29.74
C ALA A 295 1.85 3.27 29.88
N LYS A 296 1.40 2.02 29.79
CA LYS A 296 -0.01 1.67 30.03
C LYS A 296 -0.44 2.17 31.42
N SER A 297 -1.63 2.76 31.49
CA SER A 297 -2.26 3.26 32.74
C SER A 297 -1.47 4.35 33.47
N SER A 298 -0.48 5.00 32.82
CA SER A 298 0.25 6.11 33.41
C SER A 298 -0.49 7.45 33.29
N PRO A 299 -0.20 8.46 34.15
CA PRO A 299 -0.72 9.82 34.00
C PRO A 299 -0.38 10.44 32.64
N GLU A 300 0.82 10.14 32.12
CA GLU A 300 1.27 10.60 30.80
C GLU A 300 0.40 10.01 29.68
N ARG A 301 -0.01 8.72 29.80
CA ARG A 301 -0.94 8.08 28.88
C ARG A 301 -2.27 8.80 28.88
N THR A 302 -2.83 9.10 30.05
CA THR A 302 -4.10 9.81 30.19
C THR A 302 -4.02 11.20 29.56
N THR A 303 -2.95 11.94 29.82
CA THR A 303 -2.73 13.28 29.24
C THR A 303 -2.63 13.23 27.71
N LEU A 304 -1.85 12.28 27.16
CA LEU A 304 -1.70 12.12 25.71
C LEU A 304 -3.01 11.71 25.03
N LEU A 305 -3.76 10.78 25.61
CA LEU A 305 -5.06 10.37 25.07
C LEU A 305 -6.05 11.55 25.01
N GLY A 306 -6.11 12.39 26.04
CA GLY A 306 -6.96 13.59 26.04
C GLY A 306 -6.53 14.64 24.99
N ALA A 307 -5.22 14.83 24.83
CA ALA A 307 -4.69 15.74 23.81
C ALA A 307 -4.94 15.23 22.38
N PHE A 308 -4.73 13.94 22.13
CA PHE A 308 -5.05 13.31 20.85
C PHE A 308 -6.55 13.36 20.54
N ASP A 309 -7.42 13.04 21.49
CA ASP A 309 -8.89 13.12 21.32
C ASP A 309 -9.30 14.52 20.85
N THR A 310 -8.79 15.56 21.51
CA THR A 310 -9.05 16.95 21.14
C THR A 310 -8.54 17.29 19.72
N ALA A 311 -7.33 16.87 19.38
CA ALA A 311 -6.74 17.14 18.08
C ALA A 311 -7.47 16.38 16.95
N LEU A 312 -7.78 15.10 17.16
CA LEU A 312 -8.46 14.25 16.17
C LEU A 312 -9.88 14.72 15.88
N LYS A 313 -10.63 15.17 16.90
CA LYS A 313 -11.96 15.78 16.71
C LYS A 313 -11.90 17.05 15.86
N ARG A 314 -10.87 17.88 16.05
CA ARG A 314 -10.68 19.06 15.20
C ARG A 314 -10.34 18.67 13.75
N LEU A 315 -9.49 17.66 13.55
CA LEU A 315 -9.15 17.17 12.22
C LEU A 315 -10.36 16.53 11.52
N GLU A 316 -11.18 15.79 12.24
CA GLU A 316 -12.43 15.22 11.73
C GLU A 316 -13.42 16.32 11.29
N ALA A 317 -13.53 17.38 12.06
CA ALA A 317 -14.41 18.52 11.78
C ALA A 317 -13.87 19.46 10.68
N ASP A 318 -12.59 19.36 10.32
CA ASP A 318 -11.96 20.24 9.32
C ASP A 318 -12.45 19.92 7.90
N THR A 319 -13.39 20.71 7.40
CA THR A 319 -13.98 20.54 6.07
C THR A 319 -13.01 20.83 4.92
N THR A 320 -11.83 21.36 5.18
CA THR A 320 -10.77 21.55 4.18
C THR A 320 -9.97 20.28 3.95
N LEU A 321 -10.07 19.29 4.86
CA LEU A 321 -9.60 17.93 4.66
C LEU A 321 -10.55 17.13 3.77
N SER A 322 -10.01 16.15 3.05
CA SER A 322 -10.85 15.20 2.31
C SER A 322 -11.73 14.38 3.26
N ARG A 323 -12.83 13.82 2.76
CA ARG A 323 -13.68 12.92 3.57
C ARG A 323 -12.92 11.70 4.05
N ALA A 324 -11.98 11.18 3.25
CA ALA A 324 -11.14 10.07 3.64
C ALA A 324 -10.20 10.43 4.81
N ASP A 325 -9.56 11.60 4.79
CA ASP A 325 -8.70 12.06 5.88
C ASP A 325 -9.50 12.28 7.17
N ARG A 326 -10.70 12.86 7.08
CA ARG A 326 -11.61 13.02 8.22
C ARG A 326 -12.07 11.67 8.77
N MET A 327 -12.39 10.71 7.91
CA MET A 327 -12.71 9.35 8.32
C MET A 327 -11.52 8.68 9.02
N GLN A 328 -10.30 8.94 8.54
CA GLN A 328 -9.09 8.44 9.16
C GLN A 328 -8.86 9.02 10.57
N ALA A 329 -9.22 10.29 10.79
CA ALA A 329 -9.20 10.89 12.13
C ALA A 329 -10.18 10.19 13.09
N LEU A 330 -11.37 9.82 12.63
CA LEU A 330 -12.34 9.07 13.43
C LEU A 330 -11.88 7.62 13.69
N ILE A 331 -11.23 6.97 12.72
CA ILE A 331 -10.58 5.66 12.92
C ILE A 331 -9.54 5.76 14.04
N ALA A 332 -8.70 6.80 14.02
CA ALA A 332 -7.70 7.01 15.07
C ALA A 332 -8.33 7.22 16.47
N GLN A 333 -9.47 7.90 16.56
CA GLN A 333 -10.21 8.02 17.83
C GLN A 333 -10.66 6.66 18.35
N VAL A 334 -11.20 5.80 17.49
CA VAL A 334 -11.61 4.43 17.85
C VAL A 334 -10.41 3.59 18.26
N ASP A 335 -9.30 3.66 17.52
CA ASP A 335 -8.07 2.92 17.84
C ASP A 335 -7.46 3.34 19.18
N LEU A 336 -7.50 4.64 19.51
CA LEU A 336 -7.06 5.15 20.81
C LEU A 336 -8.01 4.76 21.94
N ALA A 337 -9.31 4.75 21.72
CA ALA A 337 -10.27 4.28 22.72
C ALA A 337 -10.09 2.78 23.03
N ARG A 338 -9.47 2.03 22.14
CA ARG A 338 -9.13 0.60 22.24
C ARG A 338 -7.65 0.32 22.38
N ILE A 339 -6.86 1.33 22.74
CA ILE A 339 -5.38 1.22 22.71
C ILE A 339 -4.83 0.13 23.64
N ASP A 340 -5.56 -0.18 24.70
CA ASP A 340 -5.18 -1.16 25.73
C ASP A 340 -5.97 -2.48 25.61
N ASP A 341 -6.81 -2.64 24.59
CA ASP A 341 -7.47 -3.90 24.30
C ASP A 341 -6.40 -4.98 23.97
N PRO A 342 -6.63 -6.25 24.33
CA PRO A 342 -5.72 -7.33 23.98
C PRO A 342 -5.58 -7.43 22.46
N GLU A 343 -4.35 -7.69 21.98
CA GLU A 343 -4.12 -7.98 20.57
C GLU A 343 -5.04 -9.14 20.13
N GLU A 344 -5.69 -8.97 18.98
CA GLU A 344 -6.51 -10.03 18.41
C GLU A 344 -5.64 -11.25 18.13
N ALA A 345 -5.91 -12.35 18.82
CA ALA A 345 -5.29 -13.63 18.52
C ALA A 345 -5.66 -14.06 17.08
N PRO A 346 -4.77 -14.75 16.34
CA PRO A 346 -5.10 -15.30 15.04
C PRO A 346 -6.39 -16.10 15.13
N ALA A 347 -7.37 -15.80 14.26
CA ALA A 347 -8.64 -16.52 14.22
C ALA A 347 -8.37 -18.02 14.02
N ARG A 348 -8.86 -18.84 14.95
CA ARG A 348 -8.83 -20.29 14.87
C ARG A 348 -10.24 -20.78 14.60
N PRO A 349 -10.43 -21.87 13.85
CA PRO A 349 -11.76 -22.45 13.65
C PRO A 349 -12.46 -22.67 14.98
N GLY A 350 -13.67 -22.12 15.15
CA GLY A 350 -14.47 -22.24 16.37
C GLY A 350 -14.01 -21.40 17.58
N ALA A 351 -12.98 -20.59 17.47
CA ALA A 351 -12.60 -19.67 18.54
C ALA A 351 -13.58 -18.49 18.62
N LYS A 352 -14.03 -18.17 19.82
CA LYS A 352 -14.82 -16.94 20.04
C LYS A 352 -13.89 -15.72 19.91
N PRO A 353 -14.36 -14.64 19.28
CA PRO A 353 -13.62 -13.37 19.26
C PRO A 353 -13.27 -12.92 20.69
N ALA A 354 -12.10 -12.31 20.86
CA ALA A 354 -11.75 -11.67 22.14
C ALA A 354 -12.77 -10.57 22.46
N ALA A 355 -13.17 -10.50 23.73
CA ALA A 355 -14.05 -9.44 24.18
C ALA A 355 -13.33 -8.08 24.01
N ARG A 356 -13.93 -7.18 23.26
CA ARG A 356 -13.47 -5.82 23.07
C ARG A 356 -14.07 -4.91 24.14
N ALA A 357 -13.33 -3.90 24.59
CA ALA A 357 -13.88 -2.87 25.48
C ALA A 357 -15.05 -2.14 24.80
N ALA A 358 -16.08 -1.81 25.56
CA ALA A 358 -17.20 -1.01 25.06
C ALA A 358 -16.71 0.41 24.75
N LEU A 359 -17.00 0.91 23.56
CA LEU A 359 -16.72 2.29 23.20
C LEU A 359 -17.72 3.26 23.86
N PRO A 360 -17.35 4.52 24.10
CA PRO A 360 -18.29 5.56 24.52
C PRO A 360 -19.48 5.67 23.55
N ALA A 361 -20.70 5.75 24.08
CA ALA A 361 -21.92 5.79 23.26
C ALA A 361 -21.93 6.94 22.23
N ALA A 362 -21.38 8.09 22.59
CA ALA A 362 -21.25 9.23 21.69
C ALA A 362 -20.32 8.91 20.48
N LEU A 363 -19.20 8.23 20.72
CA LEU A 363 -18.28 7.82 19.65
C LEU A 363 -18.94 6.79 18.71
N VAL A 364 -19.71 5.83 19.27
CA VAL A 364 -20.46 4.86 18.47
C VAL A 364 -21.52 5.54 17.60
N ALA A 365 -22.23 6.54 18.15
CA ALA A 365 -23.22 7.31 17.41
C ALA A 365 -22.57 8.10 16.26
N ASP A 366 -21.43 8.72 16.52
CA ASP A 366 -20.67 9.47 15.51
C ASP A 366 -20.15 8.56 14.39
N VAL A 367 -19.56 7.41 14.73
CA VAL A 367 -19.14 6.39 13.75
C VAL A 367 -20.30 6.01 12.83
N ARG A 368 -21.49 5.74 13.36
CA ARG A 368 -22.66 5.40 12.53
C ARG A 368 -23.11 6.55 11.65
N GLU A 369 -23.14 7.77 12.18
CA GLU A 369 -23.57 8.94 11.40
C GLU A 369 -22.60 9.25 10.26
N GLN A 370 -21.28 9.29 10.53
CA GLN A 370 -20.28 9.60 9.49
C GLN A 370 -20.23 8.53 8.39
N THR A 371 -20.31 7.25 8.75
CA THR A 371 -20.30 6.16 7.78
C THR A 371 -21.58 6.13 6.95
N SER A 372 -22.75 6.34 7.56
CA SER A 372 -24.04 6.45 6.87
C SER A 372 -24.10 7.67 5.95
N ARG A 373 -23.59 8.82 6.41
CA ARG A 373 -23.48 10.03 5.58
C ARG A 373 -22.61 9.80 4.36
N ALA A 374 -21.44 9.15 4.54
CA ALA A 374 -20.55 8.82 3.44
C ALA A 374 -21.25 7.95 2.37
N ASP A 375 -22.02 6.94 2.76
CA ASP A 375 -22.75 6.11 1.81
C ASP A 375 -23.85 6.86 1.07
N ARG A 376 -24.55 7.80 1.75
CA ARG A 376 -25.63 8.59 1.12
C ARG A 376 -25.13 9.67 0.18
N GLU A 377 -24.04 10.38 0.56
CA GLU A 377 -23.67 11.65 -0.09
C GLU A 377 -22.60 11.49 -1.19
N ILE A 378 -21.74 10.46 -1.11
CA ILE A 378 -20.66 10.31 -2.07
C ILE A 378 -21.19 9.71 -3.37
N THR A 379 -21.12 10.48 -4.45
CA THR A 379 -21.51 10.06 -5.80
C THR A 379 -20.32 9.83 -6.74
N ASN A 380 -19.18 10.48 -6.47
CA ASN A 380 -17.95 10.26 -7.23
C ASN A 380 -17.40 8.86 -6.98
N GLY A 381 -17.19 8.06 -8.03
CA GLY A 381 -16.78 6.66 -7.93
C GLY A 381 -15.39 6.50 -7.29
N TYR A 382 -14.44 7.38 -7.55
CA TYR A 382 -13.11 7.33 -6.95
C TYR A 382 -13.14 7.67 -5.46
N GLU A 383 -13.82 8.76 -5.10
CA GLU A 383 -13.99 9.12 -3.69
C GLU A 383 -14.76 8.05 -2.93
N ARG A 384 -15.84 7.52 -3.52
CA ARG A 384 -16.64 6.44 -2.93
C ARG A 384 -15.79 5.21 -2.62
N GLN A 385 -14.94 4.87 -3.56
CA GLN A 385 -14.01 3.78 -3.48
C GLN A 385 -13.05 3.90 -2.28
N ALA A 386 -12.48 5.07 -2.06
CA ALA A 386 -11.59 5.33 -0.93
C ALA A 386 -12.35 5.34 0.40
N VAL A 387 -13.49 6.04 0.45
CA VAL A 387 -14.18 6.34 1.72
C VAL A 387 -15.03 5.17 2.21
N ILE A 388 -15.73 4.43 1.33
CA ILE A 388 -16.60 3.32 1.77
C ILE A 388 -15.79 2.20 2.39
N THR A 389 -14.60 1.93 1.87
CA THR A 389 -13.70 0.94 2.47
C THR A 389 -13.23 1.37 3.87
N ALA A 390 -12.83 2.63 4.00
CA ALA A 390 -12.45 3.19 5.30
C ALA A 390 -13.63 3.18 6.29
N ALA A 391 -14.84 3.49 5.81
CA ALA A 391 -16.06 3.44 6.62
C ALA A 391 -16.39 2.02 7.11
N ALA A 392 -16.28 1.01 6.25
CA ALA A 392 -16.51 -0.38 6.62
C ALA A 392 -15.47 -0.86 7.65
N TYR A 393 -14.19 -0.51 7.43
CA TYR A 393 -13.13 -0.77 8.39
C TYR A 393 -13.38 -0.07 9.74
N LEU A 394 -13.81 1.19 9.73
CA LEU A 394 -14.15 1.93 10.93
C LEU A 394 -15.29 1.25 11.72
N LEU A 395 -16.35 0.81 11.03
CA LEU A 395 -17.45 0.09 11.66
C LEU A 395 -16.96 -1.21 12.33
N GLU A 396 -16.12 -1.98 11.63
CA GLU A 396 -15.51 -3.20 12.19
C GLU A 396 -14.64 -2.87 13.41
N ARG A 397 -13.78 -1.86 13.32
CA ARG A 397 -12.95 -1.40 14.44
C ARG A 397 -13.78 -0.94 15.62
N ALA A 398 -14.94 -0.34 15.38
CA ALA A 398 -15.88 0.04 16.41
C ALA A 398 -16.66 -1.14 17.01
N GLY A 399 -16.53 -2.36 16.47
CA GLY A 399 -17.28 -3.55 16.90
C GLY A 399 -18.71 -3.57 16.35
N LEU A 400 -18.97 -2.83 15.29
CA LEU A 400 -20.24 -2.74 14.58
C LEU A 400 -20.20 -3.65 13.35
N ASP A 401 -19.85 -4.93 13.55
CA ASP A 401 -19.58 -5.90 12.48
C ASP A 401 -20.77 -6.08 11.53
N ALA A 402 -22.00 -6.08 12.05
CA ALA A 402 -23.21 -6.20 11.24
C ALA A 402 -23.42 -4.95 10.35
N ASP A 403 -23.14 -3.75 10.88
CA ASP A 403 -23.25 -2.50 10.13
C ASP A 403 -22.16 -2.45 9.03
N SER A 404 -20.94 -2.94 9.33
CA SER A 404 -19.84 -3.08 8.37
C SER A 404 -20.23 -3.99 7.21
N ASP A 405 -20.73 -5.20 7.52
CA ASP A 405 -21.17 -6.16 6.50
C ASP A 405 -22.32 -5.61 5.64
N ALA A 406 -23.28 -4.93 6.26
CA ALA A 406 -24.40 -4.32 5.55
C ALA A 406 -23.92 -3.26 4.56
N LEU A 407 -23.01 -2.37 5.00
CA LEU A 407 -22.40 -1.34 4.16
C LEU A 407 -21.64 -1.96 2.98
N LEU A 408 -20.80 -2.96 3.23
CA LEU A 408 -20.02 -3.65 2.20
C LEU A 408 -20.95 -4.31 1.17
N LYS A 409 -21.94 -5.08 1.63
CA LYS A 409 -22.91 -5.77 0.75
C LYS A 409 -23.72 -4.80 -0.10
N ALA A 410 -24.19 -3.68 0.46
CA ALA A 410 -24.93 -2.64 -0.26
C ALA A 410 -24.08 -1.91 -1.33
N ASN A 411 -22.76 -2.02 -1.23
CA ASN A 411 -21.82 -1.36 -2.14
C ASN A 411 -21.17 -2.30 -3.17
N LEU A 412 -21.39 -3.61 -3.12
CA LEU A 412 -20.81 -4.54 -4.09
C LEU A 412 -21.15 -4.18 -5.54
N ALA A 413 -22.40 -3.83 -5.83
CA ALA A 413 -22.82 -3.45 -7.18
C ALA A 413 -22.44 -2.03 -7.57
N LYS A 414 -22.12 -1.17 -6.61
CA LYS A 414 -21.71 0.23 -6.83
C LYS A 414 -20.19 0.35 -6.97
N SER A 415 -19.46 -0.67 -6.52
CA SER A 415 -18.01 -0.69 -6.57
C SER A 415 -17.53 -1.14 -7.93
N HIS A 416 -16.58 -0.43 -8.48
CA HIS A 416 -15.86 -0.90 -9.66
C HIS A 416 -14.81 -1.98 -9.34
N SER A 417 -14.78 -2.50 -8.11
CA SER A 417 -13.87 -3.56 -7.67
C SER A 417 -14.46 -4.32 -6.50
N PRO A 418 -15.56 -4.97 -6.73
CA PRO A 418 -16.30 -5.65 -5.68
C PRO A 418 -15.46 -6.67 -4.93
N TYR A 419 -14.44 -7.25 -5.57
CA TYR A 419 -13.55 -8.24 -4.94
C TYR A 419 -12.79 -7.71 -3.72
N TYR A 420 -12.56 -6.41 -3.64
CA TYR A 420 -11.99 -5.83 -2.42
C TYR A 420 -12.98 -5.83 -1.26
N LEU A 421 -14.21 -5.38 -1.51
CA LEU A 421 -15.27 -5.45 -0.51
C LEU A 421 -15.56 -6.90 -0.11
N MET A 422 -15.48 -7.84 -1.06
CA MET A 422 -15.58 -9.28 -0.80
C MET A 422 -14.47 -9.77 0.13
N SER A 423 -13.24 -9.27 -0.04
CA SER A 423 -12.13 -9.60 0.86
C SER A 423 -12.36 -9.08 2.28
N GLU A 424 -12.93 -7.87 2.44
CA GLU A 424 -13.30 -7.34 3.75
C GLU A 424 -14.44 -8.17 4.37
N LEU A 425 -15.48 -8.53 3.61
CA LEU A 425 -16.54 -9.46 4.06
C LEU A 425 -15.96 -10.80 4.49
N ALA A 426 -14.98 -11.33 3.75
CA ALA A 426 -14.29 -12.56 4.13
C ALA A 426 -13.52 -12.42 5.45
N SER A 427 -12.82 -11.30 5.63
CA SER A 427 -12.10 -10.98 6.87
C SER A 427 -13.05 -10.87 8.06
N ASN A 428 -14.17 -10.17 7.89
CA ASN A 428 -15.19 -10.02 8.92
C ASN A 428 -15.80 -11.40 9.30
N ALA A 429 -16.16 -12.22 8.32
CA ALA A 429 -16.68 -13.57 8.55
C ALA A 429 -15.65 -14.45 9.29
N LYS A 430 -14.37 -14.39 8.87
CA LYS A 430 -13.26 -15.09 9.54
C LYS A 430 -13.11 -14.67 11.00
N LYS A 431 -13.19 -13.38 11.30
CA LYS A 431 -13.12 -12.85 12.68
C LYS A 431 -14.28 -13.33 13.54
N ARG A 432 -15.47 -13.46 12.98
CA ARG A 432 -16.65 -14.02 13.66
C ARG A 432 -16.62 -15.54 13.83
N GLY A 433 -15.65 -16.23 13.21
CA GLY A 433 -15.55 -17.69 13.22
C GLY A 433 -16.44 -18.39 12.19
N ASP A 434 -17.09 -17.65 11.27
CA ASP A 434 -17.86 -18.21 10.17
C ASP A 434 -16.94 -18.62 9.02
N SER A 435 -16.37 -19.81 9.15
CA SER A 435 -15.41 -20.35 8.17
C SER A 435 -16.04 -20.54 6.79
N ALA A 436 -17.31 -20.92 6.71
CA ALA A 436 -17.97 -21.18 5.44
C ALA A 436 -18.21 -19.88 4.66
N GLU A 437 -18.74 -18.84 5.32
CA GLU A 437 -18.92 -17.52 4.71
C GLU A 437 -17.56 -16.89 4.34
N ALA A 438 -16.55 -17.00 5.21
CA ALA A 438 -15.22 -16.50 4.93
C ALA A 438 -14.61 -17.13 3.66
N LEU A 439 -14.62 -18.46 3.55
CA LEU A 439 -14.07 -19.16 2.38
C LEU A 439 -14.86 -18.83 1.10
N ARG A 440 -16.18 -18.70 1.18
CA ARG A 440 -17.00 -18.28 0.05
C ARG A 440 -16.58 -16.91 -0.47
N TRP A 441 -16.46 -15.90 0.41
CA TRP A 441 -16.09 -14.56 0.03
C TRP A 441 -14.63 -14.45 -0.47
N TYR A 442 -13.66 -15.17 0.15
CA TYR A 442 -12.27 -15.21 -0.36
C TYR A 442 -12.20 -15.83 -1.76
N ARG A 443 -12.97 -16.90 -2.01
CA ARG A 443 -13.04 -17.50 -3.34
C ARG A 443 -13.63 -16.52 -4.36
N GLU A 444 -14.77 -15.89 -4.06
CA GLU A 444 -15.38 -14.90 -4.96
C GLU A 444 -14.46 -13.72 -5.22
N ALA A 445 -13.74 -13.25 -4.21
CA ALA A 445 -12.74 -12.19 -4.37
C ALA A 445 -11.63 -12.60 -5.34
N PHE A 446 -11.12 -13.84 -5.25
CA PHE A 446 -10.12 -14.36 -6.18
C PHE A 446 -10.69 -14.51 -7.60
N GLU A 447 -11.85 -15.15 -7.74
CA GLU A 447 -12.49 -15.40 -9.04
C GLU A 447 -12.80 -14.09 -9.80
N LYS A 448 -13.27 -13.07 -9.09
CA LYS A 448 -13.66 -11.76 -9.66
C LYS A 448 -12.55 -10.73 -9.71
N SER A 449 -11.36 -11.02 -9.14
CA SER A 449 -10.25 -10.08 -9.16
C SER A 449 -9.69 -9.91 -10.57
N GLU A 450 -9.30 -8.69 -10.90
CA GLU A 450 -8.74 -8.28 -12.18
C GLU A 450 -7.31 -7.78 -11.99
N GLY A 451 -6.50 -7.89 -13.04
CA GLY A 451 -5.10 -7.52 -13.04
C GLY A 451 -4.18 -8.64 -12.53
N PRO A 452 -3.04 -8.85 -13.22
CA PRO A 452 -2.18 -10.01 -12.97
C PRO A 452 -1.63 -10.08 -11.54
N ALA A 453 -1.01 -9.01 -11.04
CA ALA A 453 -0.48 -8.98 -9.67
C ALA A 453 -1.60 -9.05 -8.61
N THR A 454 -2.75 -8.47 -8.91
CA THR A 454 -3.94 -8.50 -8.05
C THR A 454 -4.50 -9.92 -7.94
N ARG A 455 -4.61 -10.66 -9.03
CA ARG A 455 -5.06 -12.07 -9.00
C ARG A 455 -4.14 -12.94 -8.16
N LEU A 456 -2.83 -12.75 -8.23
CA LEU A 456 -1.89 -13.47 -7.35
C LEU A 456 -2.10 -13.12 -5.86
N GLN A 457 -2.37 -11.88 -5.55
CA GLN A 457 -2.63 -11.48 -4.15
C GLN A 457 -3.93 -12.09 -3.60
N TRP A 458 -5.04 -11.99 -4.33
CA TRP A 458 -6.32 -12.52 -3.85
C TRP A 458 -6.33 -14.04 -3.82
N GLY A 459 -5.70 -14.70 -4.79
CA GLY A 459 -5.49 -16.15 -4.78
C GLY A 459 -4.64 -16.61 -3.60
N SER A 460 -3.57 -15.88 -3.28
CA SER A 460 -2.76 -16.13 -2.08
C SER A 460 -3.59 -16.03 -0.79
N SER A 461 -4.46 -15.04 -0.69
CA SER A 461 -5.36 -14.86 0.46
C SER A 461 -6.36 -16.00 0.58
N TYR A 462 -6.93 -16.46 -0.54
CA TYR A 462 -7.86 -17.59 -0.56
C TYR A 462 -7.19 -18.90 -0.14
N ILE A 463 -6.00 -19.21 -0.67
CA ILE A 463 -5.23 -20.40 -0.28
C ILE A 463 -4.87 -20.36 1.21
N ALA A 464 -4.42 -19.21 1.70
CA ALA A 464 -4.13 -19.05 3.12
C ALA A 464 -5.37 -19.27 4.00
N ALA A 465 -6.53 -18.80 3.56
CA ALA A 465 -7.79 -19.03 4.25
C ALA A 465 -8.22 -20.50 4.22
N LEU A 466 -8.08 -21.21 3.09
CA LEU A 466 -8.33 -22.66 3.00
C LEU A 466 -7.46 -23.44 4.00
N VAL A 467 -6.15 -23.16 4.03
CA VAL A 467 -5.24 -23.82 4.97
C VAL A 467 -5.61 -23.53 6.43
N ASP A 468 -6.07 -22.32 6.75
CA ASP A 468 -6.45 -21.96 8.12
C ASP A 468 -7.81 -22.52 8.56
N LEU A 469 -8.79 -22.54 7.67
CA LEU A 469 -10.19 -22.75 8.00
C LEU A 469 -10.71 -24.13 7.57
N ALA A 470 -10.07 -24.75 6.57
CA ALA A 470 -10.41 -26.08 6.06
C ALA A 470 -9.14 -26.91 5.76
N PRO A 471 -8.22 -27.11 6.73
CA PRO A 471 -6.92 -27.74 6.50
C PRO A 471 -6.98 -29.18 6.00
N ASN A 472 -8.10 -29.86 6.16
CA ASN A 472 -8.33 -31.24 5.71
C ASN A 472 -8.89 -31.32 4.29
N ASP A 473 -9.28 -30.21 3.68
CA ASP A 473 -9.76 -30.17 2.29
C ASP A 473 -8.56 -29.98 1.32
N GLU A 474 -7.75 -31.07 1.24
CA GLU A 474 -6.59 -31.10 0.34
C GLU A 474 -6.97 -30.79 -1.12
N SER A 475 -8.13 -31.26 -1.55
CA SER A 475 -8.62 -31.09 -2.93
C SER A 475 -8.85 -29.60 -3.25
N ALA A 476 -9.51 -28.86 -2.36
CA ALA A 476 -9.73 -27.43 -2.56
C ALA A 476 -8.42 -26.64 -2.52
N ILE A 477 -7.50 -26.99 -1.61
CA ILE A 477 -6.18 -26.34 -1.51
C ILE A 477 -5.37 -26.58 -2.80
N GLU A 478 -5.34 -27.81 -3.30
CA GLU A 478 -4.64 -28.15 -4.54
C GLU A 478 -5.23 -27.46 -5.77
N ALA A 479 -6.57 -27.42 -5.87
CA ALA A 479 -7.25 -26.75 -6.97
C ALA A 479 -6.97 -25.23 -6.97
N ALA A 480 -7.07 -24.58 -5.80
CA ALA A 480 -6.78 -23.15 -5.67
C ALA A 480 -5.31 -22.82 -5.97
N ALA A 481 -4.37 -23.67 -5.53
CA ALA A 481 -2.96 -23.50 -5.81
C ALA A 481 -2.67 -23.71 -7.31
N GLY A 482 -3.25 -24.73 -7.94
CA GLY A 482 -3.11 -24.96 -9.38
C GLY A 482 -3.61 -23.77 -10.22
N GLN A 483 -4.74 -23.18 -9.84
CA GLN A 483 -5.24 -21.95 -10.46
C GLN A 483 -4.27 -20.80 -10.28
N LEU A 484 -3.71 -20.61 -9.06
CA LEU A 484 -2.74 -19.55 -8.79
C LEU A 484 -1.46 -19.72 -9.62
N TRP A 485 -0.94 -20.97 -9.77
CA TRP A 485 0.22 -21.25 -10.61
C TRP A 485 -0.05 -20.90 -12.07
N SER A 486 -1.23 -21.22 -12.59
CA SER A 486 -1.65 -20.85 -13.95
C SER A 486 -1.74 -19.33 -14.15
N GLU A 487 -2.16 -18.57 -13.12
CA GLU A 487 -2.12 -17.11 -13.18
C GLU A 487 -0.67 -16.57 -13.17
N ALA A 488 0.20 -17.17 -12.35
CA ALA A 488 1.61 -16.77 -12.27
C ALA A 488 2.38 -17.08 -13.55
N GLU A 489 2.03 -18.16 -14.27
CA GLU A 489 2.66 -18.53 -15.55
C GLU A 489 2.46 -17.46 -16.63
N LYS A 490 1.32 -16.78 -16.62
CA LYS A 490 0.99 -15.70 -17.56
C LYS A 490 1.78 -14.40 -17.31
N GLN A 491 2.50 -14.30 -16.17
CA GLN A 491 3.17 -13.07 -15.75
C GLN A 491 4.69 -13.18 -15.90
N PRO A 492 5.32 -12.30 -16.69
CA PRO A 492 6.77 -12.30 -16.85
C PRO A 492 7.52 -11.92 -15.56
N ASP A 493 6.87 -11.19 -14.67
CA ASP A 493 7.40 -10.62 -13.42
C ASP A 493 6.77 -11.19 -12.14
N ALA A 494 6.23 -12.43 -12.22
CA ALA A 494 5.53 -13.08 -11.11
C ALA A 494 6.36 -13.23 -9.81
N PHE A 495 7.69 -13.27 -9.92
CA PHE A 495 8.59 -13.47 -8.78
C PHE A 495 9.16 -12.15 -8.20
N TYR A 496 8.65 -11.01 -8.66
CA TYR A 496 9.07 -9.70 -8.18
C TYR A 496 8.03 -9.06 -7.28
N GLN A 497 8.49 -8.24 -6.37
CA GLN A 497 7.73 -7.36 -5.48
C GLN A 497 6.43 -7.98 -4.94
N ARG A 498 5.28 -7.39 -5.24
CA ARG A 498 3.97 -7.80 -4.72
C ARG A 498 3.59 -9.21 -5.17
N SER A 499 3.79 -9.54 -6.43
CA SER A 499 3.55 -10.87 -6.98
C SER A 499 4.43 -11.92 -6.32
N GLY A 500 5.74 -11.66 -6.22
CA GLY A 500 6.70 -12.54 -5.56
C GLY A 500 6.39 -12.75 -4.07
N ARG A 501 5.97 -11.68 -3.36
CA ARG A 501 5.52 -11.81 -1.97
C ARG A 501 4.26 -12.66 -1.83
N ALA A 502 3.28 -12.49 -2.74
CA ALA A 502 2.06 -13.30 -2.72
C ALA A 502 2.38 -14.79 -2.89
N LEU A 503 3.23 -15.14 -3.86
CA LEU A 503 3.67 -16.53 -4.07
C LEU A 503 4.48 -17.04 -2.87
N GLY A 504 5.40 -16.24 -2.32
CA GLY A 504 6.19 -16.59 -1.13
C GLY A 504 5.33 -16.87 0.11
N ASN A 505 4.27 -16.08 0.31
CA ASN A 505 3.30 -16.29 1.39
C ASN A 505 2.57 -17.62 1.23
N VAL A 506 2.14 -17.98 0.02
CA VAL A 506 1.53 -19.29 -0.27
C VAL A 506 2.52 -20.41 0.03
N GLY A 507 3.76 -20.30 -0.43
CA GLY A 507 4.80 -21.29 -0.17
C GLY A 507 5.00 -21.51 1.33
N THR A 508 5.19 -20.42 2.09
CA THR A 508 5.35 -20.47 3.55
C THR A 508 4.14 -21.12 4.22
N LYS A 509 2.94 -20.80 3.76
CA LYS A 509 1.69 -21.31 4.33
C LYS A 509 1.52 -22.81 4.09
N LEU A 510 1.81 -23.28 2.87
CA LEU A 510 1.75 -24.70 2.50
C LEU A 510 2.84 -25.53 3.20
N GLN A 511 4.05 -24.98 3.36
CA GLN A 511 5.09 -25.63 4.14
C GLN A 511 4.69 -25.80 5.61
N ALA A 512 4.09 -24.76 6.22
CA ALA A 512 3.60 -24.82 7.60
C ALA A 512 2.44 -25.82 7.74
N TRP A 513 1.55 -25.91 6.74
CA TRP A 513 0.47 -26.89 6.68
C TRP A 513 0.99 -28.33 6.64
N ASN A 514 2.08 -28.59 5.91
CA ASN A 514 2.73 -29.91 5.84
C ASN A 514 3.71 -30.17 6.99
N LYS A 515 3.65 -29.43 8.10
CA LYS A 515 4.56 -29.64 9.23
C LYS A 515 4.53 -31.10 9.69
N GLY A 516 5.73 -31.72 9.83
CA GLY A 516 5.85 -33.12 10.18
C GLY A 516 5.47 -34.11 9.06
N GLY A 517 5.17 -33.64 7.85
CA GLY A 517 4.79 -34.48 6.72
C GLY A 517 3.33 -34.88 6.72
N ALA A 518 2.48 -34.16 7.45
CA ALA A 518 1.05 -34.45 7.58
C ALA A 518 0.31 -34.50 6.24
N HIS A 519 0.75 -33.68 5.26
CA HIS A 519 0.15 -33.56 3.92
C HIS A 519 1.16 -33.88 2.79
N ARG A 520 2.09 -34.82 3.05
CA ARG A 520 3.21 -35.13 2.13
C ARG A 520 2.74 -35.50 0.72
N ALA A 521 1.67 -36.25 0.59
CA ALA A 521 1.13 -36.67 -0.70
C ALA A 521 0.59 -35.45 -1.50
N ALA A 522 -0.16 -34.57 -0.83
CA ALA A 522 -0.67 -33.33 -1.42
C ALA A 522 0.48 -32.40 -1.83
N MET A 523 1.49 -32.22 -0.96
CA MET A 523 2.67 -31.41 -1.30
C MET A 523 3.43 -31.93 -2.54
N LYS A 524 3.51 -33.26 -2.72
CA LYS A 524 4.10 -33.84 -3.94
C LYS A 524 3.28 -33.51 -5.19
N ARG A 525 1.96 -33.57 -5.10
CA ARG A 525 1.08 -33.16 -6.21
C ARG A 525 1.21 -31.68 -6.52
N LEU A 526 1.24 -30.81 -5.49
CA LEU A 526 1.47 -29.37 -5.63
C LEU A 526 2.83 -29.06 -6.27
N GLN A 527 3.89 -29.77 -5.91
CA GLN A 527 5.21 -29.64 -6.57
C GLN A 527 5.15 -30.03 -8.05
N THR A 528 4.43 -31.10 -8.39
CA THR A 528 4.23 -31.49 -9.79
C THR A 528 3.47 -30.42 -10.57
N GLN A 529 2.45 -29.80 -9.98
CA GLN A 529 1.69 -28.69 -10.58
C GLN A 529 2.55 -27.41 -10.72
N LEU A 530 3.46 -27.14 -9.79
CA LEU A 530 4.32 -25.96 -9.80
C LEU A 530 5.44 -26.07 -10.86
N HIS A 531 5.90 -27.28 -11.17
CA HIS A 531 7.07 -27.53 -12.02
C HIS A 531 7.01 -26.82 -13.39
N PRO A 532 5.90 -26.81 -14.15
CA PRO A 532 5.84 -26.10 -15.44
C PRO A 532 6.13 -24.61 -15.31
N LEU A 533 5.59 -23.96 -14.27
CA LEU A 533 5.84 -22.55 -13.98
C LEU A 533 7.33 -22.28 -13.74
N CYS A 534 8.02 -23.14 -12.97
CA CYS A 534 9.43 -22.98 -12.66
C CYS A 534 10.33 -23.28 -13.87
N ALA A 535 9.96 -24.28 -14.70
CA ALA A 535 10.71 -24.71 -15.87
C ALA A 535 10.50 -23.81 -17.11
N ALA A 536 9.60 -22.83 -17.07
CA ALA A 536 9.26 -22.00 -18.21
C ALA A 536 10.51 -21.33 -18.82
N PRO A 537 10.70 -21.37 -20.16
CA PRO A 537 11.93 -20.88 -20.81
C PRO A 537 12.26 -19.42 -20.55
N ALA A 538 11.23 -18.59 -20.36
CA ALA A 538 11.38 -17.16 -20.09
C ALA A 538 11.92 -16.83 -18.69
N ARG A 539 12.02 -17.82 -17.78
CA ARG A 539 12.49 -17.60 -16.40
C ARG A 539 14.01 -17.57 -16.34
N SER A 540 14.57 -16.58 -15.68
CA SER A 540 15.98 -16.53 -15.34
C SER A 540 16.36 -17.66 -14.35
N SER A 541 17.65 -17.95 -14.19
CA SER A 541 18.12 -18.95 -13.21
C SER A 541 17.72 -18.58 -11.76
N SER A 542 17.74 -17.30 -11.42
CA SER A 542 17.33 -16.84 -10.09
C SER A 542 15.82 -16.97 -9.87
N GLU A 543 14.98 -16.69 -10.87
CA GLU A 543 13.54 -16.90 -10.79
C GLU A 543 13.17 -18.37 -10.65
N ARG A 544 13.86 -19.26 -11.39
CA ARG A 544 13.70 -20.73 -11.25
C ARG A 544 14.02 -21.18 -9.83
N ALA A 545 15.16 -20.77 -9.30
CA ALA A 545 15.57 -21.12 -7.93
C ALA A 545 14.55 -20.61 -6.89
N THR A 546 14.05 -19.38 -7.06
CA THR A 546 13.00 -18.81 -6.19
C THR A 546 11.70 -19.60 -6.29
N CYS A 547 11.29 -19.98 -7.50
CA CYS A 547 10.09 -20.78 -7.76
C CYS A 547 10.18 -22.17 -7.13
N GLU A 548 11.26 -22.87 -7.33
CA GLU A 548 11.50 -24.22 -6.78
C GLU A 548 11.52 -24.21 -5.25
N ALA A 549 12.06 -23.13 -4.66
CA ALA A 549 12.11 -22.94 -3.22
C ALA A 549 10.75 -22.71 -2.57
N LEU A 550 9.70 -22.31 -3.32
CA LEU A 550 8.37 -22.01 -2.75
C LEU A 550 7.81 -23.15 -1.90
N LEU A 551 7.94 -24.40 -2.36
CA LEU A 551 7.37 -25.56 -1.68
C LEU A 551 8.42 -26.44 -0.96
N THR A 552 9.70 -26.21 -1.20
CA THR A 552 10.80 -26.99 -0.58
C THR A 552 11.49 -26.25 0.57
N GLY A 553 11.29 -24.92 0.64
CA GLY A 553 12.07 -24.05 1.49
C GLY A 553 13.43 -23.69 0.86
N PRO A 554 14.15 -22.71 1.43
CA PRO A 554 15.46 -22.35 0.94
C PRO A 554 16.38 -23.58 1.00
N ALA A 555 17.11 -23.83 -0.08
CA ALA A 555 18.08 -24.91 -0.10
C ALA A 555 19.02 -24.76 1.13
N LYS A 556 19.15 -25.82 1.93
CA LYS A 556 20.14 -25.82 3.01
C LYS A 556 21.49 -25.56 2.36
N GLN A 557 22.07 -24.40 2.62
CA GLN A 557 23.47 -24.18 2.27
C GLN A 557 24.26 -25.29 2.97
N SER A 558 24.82 -26.19 2.18
CA SER A 558 25.81 -27.17 2.69
C SER A 558 26.99 -26.33 3.16
N THR A 559 27.13 -26.26 4.49
CA THR A 559 28.30 -25.70 5.18
C THR A 559 29.56 -26.51 4.84
#